data_82991ba53f4f523b2194e7f6cfa66709
#
_entry.id   82991ba53f4f523b2194e7f6cfa66709
#
_cell.length_a   1.000
_cell.length_b   1.000
_cell.length_c   1.000
_cell.angle_alpha   90.00
_cell.angle_beta   90.00
_cell.angle_gamma   90.00
#
_symmetry.space_group_name_H-M   'P 1'
#
loop_
_entity.id
_entity.type
_entity.pdbx_description
1 polymer ?
#
loop_
_entity_poly.entity_id
_entity_poly.type
_entity_poly.pdbx_seq_one_letter_code
_entity_poly.pdbx_strand_id
1 'polypeptide(L)'
;HVSFDMQLIADKTRHPYRLQLPQQRLCEVLLEELARRGVPVHFGATLTNARPRADDVSISINGLGDLRANWLIGADGARSAVRQAMELDYGGKTYTHASVLVSTTFPFHEELPGLTDVAYCWSARGPFSLLRQPALWRASLYPGLESLGEASEEDRVRDWLAYIAPAAGDADIVDISPYRVHERCVPTFRIGRMLLAGDAAHLNPPSGGMGMNGGVHDAVNLADKLADVIGGEDESLLDRYSRQRLFVASEAVIPQAAQNRRRMMVIDRDMQLERLAEQRAIASDPERAREFLLRASMISGLEAAARVE
;
A
#
# COMPACT_ATOMS: atom_id res chain seq x y z
N HIS A 1 21.40 -2.62 14.38
CA HIS A 1 20.95 -1.56 13.48
C HIS A 1 21.52 -1.79 12.08
N VAL A 2 20.71 -1.61 11.04
CA VAL A 2 21.09 -1.66 9.63
C VAL A 2 20.37 -0.54 8.92
N SER A 3 21.08 0.21 8.09
CA SER A 3 20.52 1.26 7.23
C SER A 3 20.97 1.07 5.78
N PHE A 4 20.15 1.54 4.86
CA PHE A 4 20.44 1.53 3.43
C PHE A 4 20.50 2.96 2.91
N ASP A 5 21.57 3.28 2.17
CA ASP A 5 21.74 4.61 1.58
C ASP A 5 20.97 4.69 0.25
N MET A 6 19.92 5.48 0.23
CA MET A 6 19.11 5.70 -0.98
C MET A 6 19.88 6.37 -2.13
N GLN A 7 21.03 7.00 -1.86
CA GLN A 7 21.88 7.59 -2.91
C GLN A 7 22.42 6.54 -3.90
N LEU A 8 22.46 5.26 -3.50
CA LEU A 8 22.85 4.16 -4.40
C LEU A 8 21.92 3.99 -5.61
N ILE A 9 20.73 4.60 -5.60
CA ILE A 9 19.78 4.57 -6.74
C ILE A 9 19.49 5.96 -7.32
N ALA A 10 20.32 6.96 -7.04
CA ALA A 10 20.11 8.33 -7.50
C ALA A 10 20.10 8.49 -9.04
N ASP A 11 20.73 7.57 -9.77
CA ASP A 11 20.67 7.51 -11.25
C ASP A 11 19.31 7.00 -11.79
N LYS A 12 18.49 6.39 -10.95
CA LYS A 12 17.18 5.82 -11.31
C LYS A 12 16.00 6.67 -10.85
N THR A 13 16.20 7.64 -9.99
CA THR A 13 15.14 8.49 -9.47
C THR A 13 15.63 9.91 -9.20
N ARG A 14 14.77 10.89 -9.42
CA ARG A 14 15.01 12.29 -9.02
C ARG A 14 14.92 12.50 -7.51
N HIS A 15 14.37 11.52 -6.79
CA HIS A 15 14.06 11.59 -5.37
C HIS A 15 14.69 10.39 -4.62
N PRO A 16 16.04 10.34 -4.48
CA PRO A 16 16.71 9.25 -3.78
C PRO A 16 16.56 9.39 -2.25
N TYR A 17 15.31 9.48 -1.81
CA TYR A 17 14.91 9.57 -0.41
C TYR A 17 13.49 9.02 -0.22
N ARG A 18 13.11 8.79 1.01
CA ARG A 18 11.78 8.32 1.36
C ARG A 18 10.96 9.48 1.93
N LEU A 19 9.90 9.87 1.23
CA LEU A 19 8.94 10.84 1.72
C LEU A 19 7.86 10.15 2.56
N GLN A 20 7.67 10.57 3.79
CA GLN A 20 6.56 10.14 4.64
C GLN A 20 5.44 11.15 4.53
N LEU A 21 4.39 10.81 3.82
CA LEU A 21 3.21 11.65 3.63
C LEU A 21 1.95 10.88 4.05
N PRO A 22 1.13 11.42 4.96
CA PRO A 22 -0.17 10.84 5.25
C PRO A 22 -1.03 10.78 3.98
N GLN A 23 -1.68 9.65 3.74
CA GLN A 23 -2.51 9.46 2.54
C GLN A 23 -3.62 10.52 2.43
N GLN A 24 -4.21 10.91 3.57
CA GLN A 24 -5.19 11.99 3.62
C GLN A 24 -4.63 13.29 3.01
N ARG A 25 -3.38 13.65 3.33
CA ARG A 25 -2.77 14.87 2.80
C ARG A 25 -2.57 14.81 1.28
N LEU A 26 -2.22 13.63 0.75
CA LEU A 26 -2.17 13.43 -0.70
C LEU A 26 -3.56 13.63 -1.33
N CYS A 27 -4.62 13.08 -0.72
CA CYS A 27 -5.98 13.25 -1.20
C CYS A 27 -6.41 14.72 -1.20
N GLU A 28 -6.08 15.49 -0.15
CA GLU A 28 -6.36 16.93 -0.07
C GLU A 28 -5.73 17.69 -1.24
N VAL A 29 -4.43 17.46 -1.48
CA VAL A 29 -3.70 18.10 -2.60
C VAL A 29 -4.31 17.75 -3.96
N LEU A 30 -4.71 16.48 -4.15
CA LEU A 30 -5.32 16.04 -5.40
C LEU A 30 -6.73 16.61 -5.58
N LEU A 31 -7.52 16.75 -4.52
CA LEU A 31 -8.84 17.38 -4.55
C LEU A 31 -8.75 18.86 -4.93
N GLU A 32 -7.80 19.60 -4.36
CA GLU A 32 -7.54 20.99 -4.73
C GLU A 32 -7.17 21.11 -6.22
N GLU A 33 -6.35 20.21 -6.73
CA GLU A 33 -5.94 20.19 -8.13
C GLU A 33 -7.10 19.85 -9.08
N LEU A 34 -7.94 18.88 -8.72
CA LEU A 34 -9.15 18.54 -9.48
C LEU A 34 -10.12 19.71 -9.54
N ALA A 35 -10.35 20.38 -8.41
CA ALA A 35 -11.19 21.58 -8.34
C ALA A 35 -10.64 22.71 -9.23
N ARG A 36 -9.32 22.95 -9.22
CA ARG A 36 -8.65 23.94 -10.06
C ARG A 36 -8.80 23.65 -11.56
N ARG A 37 -8.90 22.35 -11.92
CA ARG A 37 -9.12 21.90 -13.31
C ARG A 37 -10.61 21.80 -13.69
N GLY A 38 -11.53 22.11 -12.79
CA GLY A 38 -12.97 22.00 -13.03
C GLY A 38 -13.47 20.56 -13.14
N VAL A 39 -12.73 19.58 -12.60
CA VAL A 39 -13.14 18.17 -12.56
C VAL A 39 -14.03 17.95 -11.32
N PRO A 40 -15.31 17.58 -11.51
CA PRO A 40 -16.23 17.41 -10.40
C PRO A 40 -15.89 16.16 -9.56
N VAL A 41 -15.98 16.29 -8.24
CA VAL A 41 -15.91 15.17 -7.29
C VAL A 41 -17.20 15.14 -6.48
N HIS A 42 -17.94 14.03 -6.56
CA HIS A 42 -19.22 13.84 -5.90
C HIS A 42 -19.05 12.97 -4.66
N PHE A 43 -18.98 13.59 -3.49
CA PHE A 43 -18.95 12.87 -2.21
C PHE A 43 -20.34 12.31 -1.87
N GLY A 44 -20.35 11.17 -1.15
CA GLY A 44 -21.59 10.50 -0.79
C GLY A 44 -22.30 9.81 -1.97
N ALA A 45 -21.72 9.84 -3.16
CA ALA A 45 -22.24 9.18 -4.35
C ALA A 45 -21.74 7.73 -4.38
N THR A 46 -22.64 6.76 -4.35
CA THR A 46 -22.34 5.33 -4.33
C THR A 46 -22.81 4.67 -5.61
N LEU A 47 -21.88 3.97 -6.31
CA LEU A 47 -22.22 3.13 -7.44
C LEU A 47 -23.09 1.94 -6.96
N THR A 48 -24.28 1.81 -7.52
CA THR A 48 -25.22 0.72 -7.20
C THR A 48 -25.36 -0.31 -8.29
N ASN A 49 -25.05 0.07 -9.54
CA ASN A 49 -25.07 -0.84 -10.68
C ASN A 49 -24.12 -0.35 -11.76
N ALA A 50 -23.50 -1.28 -12.48
CA ALA A 50 -22.74 -1.01 -13.70
C ALA A 50 -22.95 -2.15 -14.68
N ARG A 51 -23.21 -1.84 -15.95
CA ARG A 51 -23.43 -2.81 -17.03
C ARG A 51 -22.63 -2.40 -18.26
N PRO A 52 -21.69 -3.23 -18.72
CA PRO A 52 -20.99 -2.99 -19.95
C PRO A 52 -21.96 -3.07 -21.14
N ARG A 53 -21.72 -2.23 -22.15
CA ARG A 53 -22.36 -2.21 -23.44
C ARG A 53 -21.28 -2.21 -24.53
N ALA A 54 -21.67 -2.26 -25.78
CA ALA A 54 -20.70 -2.28 -26.90
C ALA A 54 -19.80 -1.03 -26.88
N ASP A 55 -20.39 0.16 -26.74
CA ASP A 55 -19.69 1.42 -26.90
C ASP A 55 -19.59 2.26 -25.61
N ASP A 56 -20.25 1.85 -24.53
CA ASP A 56 -20.27 2.56 -23.24
C ASP A 56 -20.55 1.63 -22.05
N VAL A 57 -20.60 2.21 -20.87
CA VAL A 57 -21.03 1.57 -19.64
C VAL A 57 -22.25 2.32 -19.10
N SER A 58 -23.36 1.61 -18.87
CA SER A 58 -24.51 2.13 -18.14
C SER A 58 -24.25 2.00 -16.65
N ILE A 59 -24.35 3.09 -15.90
CA ILE A 59 -24.08 3.12 -14.46
C ILE A 59 -25.26 3.77 -13.71
N SER A 60 -25.53 3.26 -12.51
CA SER A 60 -26.50 3.86 -11.58
C SER A 60 -25.77 4.29 -10.32
N ILE A 61 -25.95 5.54 -9.92
CA ILE A 61 -25.26 6.12 -8.77
C ILE A 61 -26.29 6.75 -7.84
N ASN A 62 -26.28 6.39 -6.56
CA ASN A 62 -27.13 7.04 -5.56
C ASN A 62 -26.86 8.55 -5.52
N GLY A 63 -27.92 9.33 -5.59
CA GLY A 63 -27.85 10.81 -5.58
C GLY A 63 -27.59 11.44 -6.96
N LEU A 64 -27.16 10.67 -7.97
CA LEU A 64 -26.92 11.17 -9.34
C LEU A 64 -27.81 10.51 -10.39
N GLY A 65 -28.45 9.37 -10.07
CA GLY A 65 -29.31 8.63 -11.00
C GLY A 65 -28.54 7.76 -11.99
N ASP A 66 -29.17 7.51 -13.14
CA ASP A 66 -28.62 6.70 -14.22
C ASP A 66 -27.81 7.57 -15.19
N LEU A 67 -26.60 7.13 -15.47
CA LEU A 67 -25.64 7.81 -16.32
C LEU A 67 -25.05 6.84 -17.37
N ARG A 68 -24.43 7.39 -18.38
CA ARG A 68 -23.62 6.63 -19.36
C ARG A 68 -22.21 7.22 -19.40
N ALA A 69 -21.22 6.35 -19.42
CA ALA A 69 -19.82 6.72 -19.51
C ALA A 69 -19.11 5.90 -20.59
N ASN A 70 -18.21 6.52 -21.33
CA ASN A 70 -17.40 5.80 -22.31
C ASN A 70 -16.49 4.77 -21.64
N TRP A 71 -16.02 5.09 -20.43
CA TRP A 71 -15.16 4.25 -19.61
C TRP A 71 -15.55 4.34 -18.14
N LEU A 72 -15.48 3.23 -17.41
CA LEU A 72 -15.66 3.17 -15.97
C LEU A 72 -14.40 2.62 -15.30
N ILE A 73 -13.84 3.39 -14.39
CA ILE A 73 -12.63 3.01 -13.65
C ILE A 73 -13.02 2.76 -12.19
N GLY A 74 -12.81 1.52 -11.72
CA GLY A 74 -12.96 1.13 -10.34
C GLY A 74 -11.65 1.36 -9.58
N ALA A 75 -11.58 2.46 -8.83
CA ALA A 75 -10.56 2.74 -7.84
C ALA A 75 -11.20 2.81 -6.43
N ASP A 76 -12.24 2.03 -6.22
CA ASP A 76 -13.20 2.04 -5.12
C ASP A 76 -12.86 1.05 -3.99
N GLY A 77 -11.58 0.66 -3.93
CA GLY A 77 -10.98 -0.04 -2.79
C GLY A 77 -11.31 -1.53 -2.70
N ALA A 78 -10.97 -2.13 -1.58
CA ALA A 78 -11.03 -3.57 -1.35
C ALA A 78 -12.44 -4.18 -1.54
N ARG A 79 -13.50 -3.40 -1.35
CA ARG A 79 -14.91 -3.80 -1.51
C ARG A 79 -15.51 -3.33 -2.82
N SER A 80 -14.71 -3.11 -3.83
CA SER A 80 -15.05 -2.52 -5.13
C SER A 80 -16.38 -3.02 -5.70
N ALA A 81 -17.30 -2.09 -5.92
CA ALA A 81 -18.56 -2.33 -6.62
C ALA A 81 -18.32 -2.53 -8.13
N VAL A 82 -17.33 -1.85 -8.70
CA VAL A 82 -16.94 -2.03 -10.10
C VAL A 82 -16.42 -3.43 -10.34
N ARG A 83 -15.51 -3.95 -9.49
CA ARG A 83 -15.03 -5.35 -9.59
C ARG A 83 -16.19 -6.35 -9.51
N GLN A 84 -17.14 -6.13 -8.60
CA GLN A 84 -18.31 -7.00 -8.47
C GLN A 84 -19.18 -6.95 -9.73
N ALA A 85 -19.39 -5.78 -10.32
CA ALA A 85 -20.11 -5.63 -11.59
C ALA A 85 -19.37 -6.26 -12.78
N MET A 86 -18.05 -6.38 -12.70
CA MET A 86 -17.23 -7.14 -13.66
C MET A 86 -17.26 -8.66 -13.41
N GLU A 87 -17.94 -9.12 -12.37
CA GLU A 87 -18.04 -10.53 -11.96
C GLU A 87 -16.65 -11.19 -11.75
N LEU A 88 -15.68 -10.41 -11.31
CA LEU A 88 -14.32 -10.88 -11.09
C LEU A 88 -14.12 -11.45 -9.69
N ASP A 89 -13.55 -12.65 -9.65
CA ASP A 89 -13.05 -13.23 -8.41
C ASP A 89 -11.93 -12.38 -7.83
N TYR A 90 -11.93 -12.25 -6.49
CA TYR A 90 -10.85 -11.61 -5.75
C TYR A 90 -10.04 -12.67 -5.00
N GLY A 91 -9.32 -13.46 -5.79
CA GLY A 91 -8.55 -14.61 -5.33
C GLY A 91 -7.44 -14.22 -4.35
N GLY A 92 -7.11 -15.15 -3.44
CA GLY A 92 -6.02 -14.94 -2.48
C GLY A 92 -6.39 -15.39 -1.07
N LYS A 93 -5.78 -14.76 -0.06
CA LYS A 93 -5.94 -15.14 1.35
C LYS A 93 -6.07 -13.94 2.27
N THR A 94 -6.59 -14.20 3.47
CA THR A 94 -6.58 -13.29 4.62
C THR A 94 -5.67 -13.88 5.67
N TYR A 95 -4.75 -13.09 6.21
CA TYR A 95 -3.89 -13.53 7.30
C TYR A 95 -4.68 -13.60 8.61
N THR A 96 -4.37 -14.59 9.43
CA THR A 96 -5.07 -14.84 10.70
C THR A 96 -4.78 -13.79 11.76
N HIS A 97 -3.55 -13.25 11.77
CA HIS A 97 -3.14 -12.24 12.74
C HIS A 97 -3.55 -10.85 12.26
N ALA A 98 -4.35 -10.16 13.06
CA ALA A 98 -4.63 -8.75 12.88
C ALA A 98 -3.38 -7.91 13.20
N SER A 99 -3.33 -6.71 12.64
CA SER A 99 -2.35 -5.70 12.99
C SER A 99 -3.10 -4.50 13.56
N VAL A 100 -2.47 -3.79 14.49
CA VAL A 100 -3.02 -2.55 15.05
C VAL A 100 -2.10 -1.41 14.66
N LEU A 101 -2.67 -0.41 14.01
CA LEU A 101 -1.99 0.83 13.71
C LEU A 101 -2.35 1.85 14.77
N VAL A 102 -1.34 2.42 15.39
CA VAL A 102 -1.48 3.44 16.43
C VAL A 102 -0.85 4.73 15.95
N SER A 103 -1.56 5.82 16.06
CA SER A 103 -1.03 7.16 15.83
C SER A 103 -0.88 7.89 17.18
N THR A 104 0.30 8.41 17.48
CA THR A 104 0.61 9.10 18.74
C THR A 104 1.52 10.30 18.50
N THR A 105 1.43 11.30 19.36
CA THR A 105 2.32 12.47 19.36
C THR A 105 3.65 12.19 20.09
N PHE A 106 3.82 11.01 20.71
CA PHE A 106 5.01 10.66 21.47
C PHE A 106 6.28 10.73 20.62
N PRO A 107 7.33 11.44 21.05
CA PRO A 107 8.54 11.68 20.28
C PRO A 107 9.54 10.51 20.39
N PHE A 108 9.24 9.34 19.84
CA PHE A 108 10.09 8.13 19.92
C PHE A 108 11.56 8.37 19.59
N HIS A 109 11.86 9.33 18.71
CA HIS A 109 13.24 9.65 18.31
C HIS A 109 14.07 10.28 19.44
N GLU A 110 13.44 10.83 20.46
CA GLU A 110 14.12 11.38 21.63
C GLU A 110 14.46 10.30 22.67
N GLU A 111 13.63 9.25 22.73
CA GLU A 111 13.76 8.15 23.70
C GLU A 111 14.56 6.96 23.17
N LEU A 112 14.61 6.77 21.85
CA LEU A 112 15.24 5.62 21.23
C LEU A 112 16.47 6.04 20.41
N PRO A 113 17.69 5.93 20.97
CA PRO A 113 18.91 6.34 20.30
C PRO A 113 19.11 5.65 18.95
N GLY A 114 19.38 6.43 17.91
CA GLY A 114 19.60 5.92 16.55
C GLY A 114 18.34 5.51 15.79
N LEU A 115 17.14 5.83 16.30
CA LEU A 115 15.91 5.64 15.59
C LEU A 115 15.86 6.54 14.34
N THR A 116 15.55 5.95 13.19
CA THR A 116 15.32 6.67 11.93
C THR A 116 13.83 6.92 11.73
N ASP A 117 13.47 7.80 10.79
CA ASP A 117 12.07 8.16 10.50
C ASP A 117 11.21 6.96 10.05
N VAL A 118 11.83 5.90 9.56
CA VAL A 118 11.19 4.61 9.28
C VAL A 118 12.03 3.49 9.88
N ALA A 119 11.49 2.80 10.86
CA ALA A 119 12.16 1.69 11.53
C ALA A 119 11.27 0.45 11.57
N TYR A 120 11.85 -0.69 11.19
CA TYR A 120 11.26 -2.01 11.36
C TYR A 120 12.04 -2.71 12.46
N CYS A 121 11.36 -3.10 13.52
CA CYS A 121 11.98 -3.58 14.76
C CYS A 121 11.55 -5.00 15.09
N TRP A 122 12.49 -5.79 15.59
CA TRP A 122 12.23 -7.07 16.24
C TRP A 122 12.45 -6.93 17.73
N SER A 123 11.58 -7.54 18.51
CA SER A 123 11.70 -7.58 19.97
C SER A 123 11.31 -8.96 20.51
N ALA A 124 11.58 -9.21 21.78
CA ALA A 124 11.16 -10.46 22.44
C ALA A 124 9.63 -10.60 22.50
N ARG A 125 8.89 -9.49 22.51
CA ARG A 125 7.42 -9.47 22.52
C ARG A 125 6.82 -9.64 21.12
N GLY A 126 7.61 -9.44 20.09
CA GLY A 126 7.19 -9.51 18.69
C GLY A 126 7.70 -8.34 17.86
N PRO A 127 7.39 -8.34 16.55
CA PRO A 127 7.80 -7.26 15.68
C PRO A 127 6.91 -6.03 15.86
N PHE A 128 7.47 -4.87 15.52
CA PHE A 128 6.73 -3.62 15.37
C PHE A 128 7.42 -2.72 14.35
N SER A 129 6.74 -1.69 13.88
CA SER A 129 7.37 -0.66 13.07
C SER A 129 6.98 0.72 13.57
N LEU A 130 7.91 1.67 13.45
CA LEU A 130 7.72 3.07 13.79
C LEU A 130 7.95 3.91 12.55
N LEU A 131 7.00 4.77 12.21
CA LEU A 131 7.06 5.67 11.07
C LEU A 131 6.78 7.08 11.54
N ARG A 132 7.77 7.96 11.37
CA ARG A 132 7.63 9.39 11.68
C ARG A 132 6.85 10.09 10.59
N GLN A 133 5.89 10.88 10.99
CA GLN A 133 5.17 11.83 10.14
C GLN A 133 5.38 13.25 10.67
N PRO A 134 5.04 14.31 9.92
CA PRO A 134 5.33 15.68 10.34
C PRO A 134 4.85 16.07 11.74
N ALA A 135 3.71 15.52 12.19
CA ALA A 135 3.09 15.90 13.46
C ALA A 135 2.94 14.73 14.46
N LEU A 136 3.24 13.50 14.05
CA LEU A 136 2.99 12.31 14.87
C LEU A 136 3.87 11.13 14.45
N TRP A 137 3.87 10.09 15.28
CA TRP A 137 4.41 8.79 14.95
C TRP A 137 3.29 7.77 14.72
N ARG A 138 3.49 6.89 13.78
CA ARG A 138 2.64 5.72 13.53
C ARG A 138 3.39 4.45 13.93
N ALA A 139 2.86 3.77 14.95
CA ALA A 139 3.33 2.46 15.37
C ALA A 139 2.43 1.38 14.76
N SER A 140 3.01 0.44 14.01
CA SER A 140 2.29 -0.78 13.61
C SER A 140 2.68 -1.89 14.56
N LEU A 141 1.72 -2.37 15.32
CA LEU A 141 1.87 -3.41 16.32
C LEU A 141 1.27 -4.72 15.81
N TYR A 142 1.87 -5.82 16.22
CA TYR A 142 1.41 -7.17 15.84
C TYR A 142 1.11 -7.97 17.12
N PRO A 143 0.04 -7.63 17.85
CA PRO A 143 -0.36 -8.39 19.03
C PRO A 143 -0.71 -9.81 18.61
N GLY A 144 -0.14 -10.81 19.30
CA GLY A 144 -0.51 -12.20 19.10
C GLY A 144 -2.00 -12.42 19.43
N LEU A 145 -2.59 -13.50 18.90
CA LEU A 145 -3.97 -13.89 19.22
C LEU A 145 -4.18 -14.23 20.70
N GLU A 146 -3.11 -14.45 21.44
CA GLU A 146 -3.14 -14.83 22.87
C GLU A 146 -3.54 -13.69 23.80
N SER A 147 -3.65 -12.47 23.31
CA SER A 147 -3.98 -11.28 24.11
C SER A 147 -5.48 -10.93 24.14
N LEU A 148 -6.37 -11.88 23.86
CA LEU A 148 -7.83 -11.72 24.00
C LEU A 148 -8.28 -11.88 25.46
N GLY A 149 -7.56 -11.21 26.39
CA GLY A 149 -8.00 -11.07 27.78
C GLY A 149 -9.06 -9.98 27.94
N GLU A 150 -9.51 -9.74 29.18
CA GLU A 150 -10.51 -8.74 29.54
C GLU A 150 -10.05 -7.28 29.34
N ALA A 151 -8.78 -7.02 29.04
CA ALA A 151 -8.23 -5.70 28.80
C ALA A 151 -8.78 -5.07 27.50
N SER A 152 -9.10 -3.79 27.54
CA SER A 152 -9.53 -3.04 26.37
C SER A 152 -8.44 -3.03 25.27
N GLU A 153 -8.81 -2.72 24.03
CA GLU A 153 -7.83 -2.57 22.95
C GLU A 153 -6.84 -1.44 23.25
N GLU A 154 -7.29 -0.36 23.83
CA GLU A 154 -6.46 0.77 24.24
C GLU A 154 -5.46 0.38 25.33
N ASP A 155 -5.87 -0.37 26.34
CA ASP A 155 -4.94 -0.83 27.40
C ASP A 155 -3.82 -1.71 26.83
N ARG A 156 -4.16 -2.60 25.89
CA ARG A 156 -3.15 -3.42 25.20
C ARG A 156 -2.20 -2.60 24.34
N VAL A 157 -2.70 -1.56 23.69
CA VAL A 157 -1.89 -0.62 22.91
C VAL A 157 -0.95 0.15 23.84
N ARG A 158 -1.43 0.68 24.95
CA ARG A 158 -0.63 1.40 25.95
C ARG A 158 0.48 0.52 26.53
N ASP A 159 0.17 -0.71 26.85
CA ASP A 159 1.13 -1.71 27.32
C ASP A 159 2.22 -2.03 26.26
N TRP A 160 1.85 -2.08 24.96
CA TRP A 160 2.80 -2.20 23.87
C TRP A 160 3.68 -0.95 23.71
N LEU A 161 3.10 0.24 23.79
CA LEU A 161 3.84 1.51 23.71
C LEU A 161 4.82 1.63 24.87
N ALA A 162 4.40 1.31 26.10
CA ALA A 162 5.25 1.29 27.29
C ALA A 162 6.41 0.28 27.17
N TYR A 163 6.18 -0.86 26.52
CA TYR A 163 7.23 -1.83 26.22
C TYR A 163 8.28 -1.27 25.23
N ILE A 164 7.86 -0.49 24.25
CA ILE A 164 8.76 0.13 23.26
C ILE A 164 9.57 1.27 23.90
N ALA A 165 8.91 2.15 24.65
CA ALA A 165 9.49 3.23 25.41
C ALA A 165 8.63 3.48 26.66
N PRO A 166 9.14 3.35 27.89
CA PRO A 166 8.31 3.39 29.10
C PRO A 166 7.37 4.59 29.18
N ALA A 167 7.83 5.78 28.82
CA ALA A 167 7.01 7.00 28.84
C ALA A 167 5.93 7.03 27.74
N ALA A 168 6.02 6.19 26.72
CA ALA A 168 5.02 6.15 25.64
C ALA A 168 3.69 5.49 26.06
N GLY A 169 3.68 4.74 27.18
CA GLY A 169 2.46 4.15 27.73
C GLY A 169 1.41 5.19 28.15
N ASP A 170 1.87 6.35 28.61
CA ASP A 170 1.02 7.46 29.07
C ASP A 170 0.82 8.54 27.99
N ALA A 171 1.36 8.33 26.80
CA ALA A 171 1.31 9.32 25.73
C ALA A 171 -0.11 9.49 25.15
N ASP A 172 -0.33 10.63 24.51
CA ASP A 172 -1.56 10.89 23.77
C ASP A 172 -1.65 9.98 22.55
N ILE A 173 -2.72 9.19 22.49
CA ILE A 173 -3.08 8.36 21.35
C ILE A 173 -4.11 9.15 20.53
N VAL A 174 -3.76 9.43 19.28
CA VAL A 174 -4.60 10.15 18.33
C VAL A 174 -5.59 9.22 17.65
N ASP A 175 -5.15 7.98 17.33
CA ASP A 175 -5.96 6.99 16.65
C ASP A 175 -5.46 5.56 16.92
N ILE A 176 -6.41 4.63 17.00
CA ILE A 176 -6.16 3.18 17.06
C ILE A 176 -6.99 2.54 15.96
N SER A 177 -6.33 1.96 14.98
CA SER A 177 -6.97 1.34 13.82
C SER A 177 -6.55 -0.13 13.69
N PRO A 178 -7.36 -1.08 14.22
CA PRO A 178 -7.14 -2.50 13.95
C PRO A 178 -7.51 -2.83 12.50
N TYR A 179 -6.70 -3.64 11.85
CA TYR A 179 -6.98 -4.07 10.49
C TYR A 179 -6.52 -5.51 10.23
N ARG A 180 -7.24 -6.15 9.31
CA ARG A 180 -6.85 -7.47 8.80
C ARG A 180 -5.98 -7.31 7.55
N VAL A 181 -4.93 -8.10 7.50
CA VAL A 181 -4.03 -8.11 6.35
C VAL A 181 -4.55 -9.09 5.31
N HIS A 182 -4.66 -8.63 4.09
CA HIS A 182 -5.09 -9.42 2.94
C HIS A 182 -3.98 -9.50 1.88
N GLU A 183 -4.04 -10.56 1.10
CA GLU A 183 -3.22 -10.78 -0.09
C GLU A 183 -4.18 -11.30 -1.16
N ARG A 184 -4.51 -10.45 -2.13
CA ARG A 184 -5.53 -10.74 -3.14
C ARG A 184 -5.16 -10.11 -4.47
N CYS A 185 -5.59 -10.76 -5.58
CA CYS A 185 -5.46 -10.19 -6.91
C CYS A 185 -6.61 -10.69 -7.80
N VAL A 186 -7.11 -9.82 -8.66
CA VAL A 186 -8.03 -10.19 -9.73
C VAL A 186 -7.29 -10.87 -10.88
N PRO A 187 -7.96 -11.70 -11.71
CA PRO A 187 -7.33 -12.34 -12.86
C PRO A 187 -7.10 -11.39 -14.05
N THR A 188 -7.77 -10.26 -14.08
CA THR A 188 -7.62 -9.21 -15.12
C THR A 188 -7.99 -7.84 -14.55
N PHE A 189 -7.35 -6.78 -15.06
CA PHE A 189 -7.66 -5.39 -14.69
C PHE A 189 -8.64 -4.72 -15.67
N ARG A 190 -9.08 -5.42 -16.72
CA ARG A 190 -10.00 -4.90 -17.74
C ARG A 190 -11.04 -5.95 -18.15
N ILE A 191 -12.31 -5.53 -18.27
CA ILE A 191 -13.34 -6.22 -19.02
C ILE A 191 -14.10 -5.17 -19.85
N GLY A 192 -13.93 -5.21 -21.16
CA GLY A 192 -14.52 -4.24 -22.08
C GLY A 192 -14.10 -2.81 -21.72
N ARG A 193 -15.09 -1.96 -21.39
CA ARG A 193 -14.88 -0.56 -21.01
C ARG A 193 -14.82 -0.32 -19.51
N MET A 194 -14.71 -1.37 -18.72
CA MET A 194 -14.52 -1.32 -17.27
C MET A 194 -13.10 -1.72 -16.90
N LEU A 195 -12.44 -0.90 -16.07
CA LEU A 195 -11.05 -1.08 -15.65
C LEU A 195 -10.94 -0.96 -14.13
N LEU A 196 -9.94 -1.60 -13.55
CA LEU A 196 -9.66 -1.54 -12.11
C LEU A 196 -8.27 -0.97 -11.85
N ALA A 197 -8.10 -0.28 -10.71
CA ALA A 197 -6.82 0.22 -10.22
C ALA A 197 -6.74 0.15 -8.69
N GLY A 198 -5.54 -0.03 -8.15
CA GLY A 198 -5.27 -0.08 -6.72
C GLY A 198 -6.00 -1.21 -6.00
N ASP A 199 -6.48 -0.93 -4.78
CA ASP A 199 -7.13 -1.93 -3.92
C ASP A 199 -8.40 -2.56 -4.51
N ALA A 200 -8.97 -1.99 -5.55
CA ALA A 200 -10.04 -2.62 -6.31
C ALA A 200 -9.56 -3.85 -7.09
N ALA A 201 -8.30 -3.85 -7.53
CA ALA A 201 -7.69 -4.89 -8.33
C ALA A 201 -6.77 -5.82 -7.53
N HIS A 202 -5.98 -5.30 -6.59
CA HIS A 202 -5.03 -6.09 -5.79
C HIS A 202 -4.82 -5.54 -4.39
N LEU A 203 -4.61 -6.46 -3.44
CA LEU A 203 -4.24 -6.16 -2.06
C LEU A 203 -2.94 -6.90 -1.71
N ASN A 204 -2.07 -6.24 -1.00
CA ASN A 204 -0.85 -6.83 -0.48
C ASN A 204 -0.66 -6.50 1.01
N PRO A 205 0.12 -7.30 1.76
CA PRO A 205 0.52 -6.93 3.11
C PRO A 205 1.16 -5.54 3.15
N PRO A 206 0.94 -4.74 4.20
CA PRO A 206 1.46 -3.37 4.29
C PRO A 206 2.98 -3.30 4.47
N SER A 207 3.63 -4.44 4.71
CA SER A 207 5.07 -4.55 4.95
C SER A 207 5.89 -4.09 3.74
N GLY A 208 6.51 -2.92 3.87
CA GLY A 208 7.27 -2.26 2.80
C GLY A 208 6.60 -1.04 2.18
N GLY A 209 5.34 -0.74 2.53
CA GLY A 209 4.64 0.47 2.07
C GLY A 209 4.31 0.48 0.57
N MET A 210 4.04 -0.68 -0.04
CA MET A 210 3.87 -0.81 -1.49
C MET A 210 2.43 -0.67 -1.97
N GLY A 211 1.41 -0.77 -1.11
CA GLY A 211 -0.01 -0.80 -1.51
C GLY A 211 -0.44 0.51 -2.18
N MET A 212 -0.39 1.62 -1.46
CA MET A 212 -0.74 2.94 -2.00
C MET A 212 0.11 3.29 -3.24
N ASN A 213 1.42 3.06 -3.16
CA ASN A 213 2.31 3.35 -4.28
C ASN A 213 1.99 2.50 -5.52
N GLY A 214 1.63 1.23 -5.33
CA GLY A 214 1.14 0.35 -6.40
C GLY A 214 -0.11 0.91 -7.07
N GLY A 215 -1.09 1.37 -6.29
CA GLY A 215 -2.30 2.01 -6.82
C GLY A 215 -2.02 3.30 -7.58
N VAL A 216 -1.07 4.13 -7.11
CA VAL A 216 -0.63 5.33 -7.86
C VAL A 216 0.02 4.95 -9.19
N HIS A 217 0.86 3.92 -9.20
CA HIS A 217 1.45 3.41 -10.44
C HIS A 217 0.40 2.84 -11.41
N ASP A 218 -0.65 2.18 -10.88
CA ASP A 218 -1.78 1.73 -11.70
C ASP A 218 -2.47 2.94 -12.36
N ALA A 219 -2.79 3.95 -11.55
CA ALA A 219 -3.50 5.15 -12.01
C ALA A 219 -2.72 5.90 -13.10
N VAL A 220 -1.40 6.08 -12.93
CA VAL A 220 -0.54 6.74 -13.92
C VAL A 220 -0.48 5.90 -15.21
N ASN A 221 -0.20 4.59 -15.09
CA ASN A 221 -0.11 3.70 -16.26
C ASN A 221 -1.43 3.62 -17.05
N LEU A 222 -2.58 3.64 -16.33
CA LEU A 222 -3.89 3.67 -16.95
C LEU A 222 -4.17 5.03 -17.61
N ALA A 223 -3.89 6.12 -16.91
CA ALA A 223 -4.21 7.46 -17.41
C ALA A 223 -3.49 7.77 -18.73
N ASP A 224 -2.20 7.42 -18.84
CA ASP A 224 -1.42 7.62 -20.07
C ASP A 224 -2.06 6.86 -21.24
N LYS A 225 -2.31 5.54 -21.07
CA LYS A 225 -2.88 4.71 -22.13
C LYS A 225 -4.32 5.06 -22.48
N LEU A 226 -5.13 5.40 -21.46
CA LEU A 226 -6.51 5.82 -21.71
C LEU A 226 -6.58 7.16 -22.45
N ALA A 227 -5.66 8.09 -22.17
CA ALA A 227 -5.55 9.33 -22.89
C ALA A 227 -5.21 9.09 -24.37
N ASP A 228 -4.27 8.19 -24.65
CA ASP A 228 -3.90 7.79 -26.02
C ASP A 228 -5.10 7.17 -26.76
N VAL A 229 -5.84 6.27 -26.11
CA VAL A 229 -7.05 5.65 -26.70
C VAL A 229 -8.16 6.67 -26.93
N ILE A 230 -8.38 7.62 -26.03
CA ILE A 230 -9.32 8.72 -26.23
C ILE A 230 -8.83 9.64 -27.37
N GLY A 231 -7.52 9.75 -27.56
CA GLY A 231 -6.89 10.46 -28.68
C GLY A 231 -6.99 9.75 -30.04
N GLY A 232 -7.48 8.48 -30.07
CA GLY A 232 -7.71 7.73 -31.29
C GLY A 232 -6.73 6.55 -31.50
N GLU A 233 -5.87 6.25 -30.54
CA GLU A 233 -5.04 5.06 -30.56
C GLU A 233 -5.87 3.79 -30.28
N ASP A 234 -5.31 2.62 -30.59
CA ASP A 234 -5.98 1.34 -30.48
C ASP A 234 -6.28 0.95 -29.02
N GLU A 235 -7.48 0.42 -28.77
CA GLU A 235 -7.91 0.00 -27.42
C GLU A 235 -7.08 -1.14 -26.83
N SER A 236 -6.25 -1.84 -27.61
CA SER A 236 -5.30 -2.86 -27.13
C SER A 236 -4.27 -2.32 -26.13
N LEU A 237 -4.04 -0.99 -26.12
CA LEU A 237 -3.26 -0.33 -25.09
C LEU A 237 -3.84 -0.56 -23.68
N LEU A 238 -5.15 -0.64 -23.54
CA LEU A 238 -5.80 -0.92 -22.26
C LEU A 238 -5.68 -2.40 -21.86
N ASP A 239 -5.59 -3.31 -22.82
CA ASP A 239 -5.24 -4.71 -22.54
C ASP A 239 -3.78 -4.82 -22.11
N ARG A 240 -2.88 -4.01 -22.69
CA ARG A 240 -1.50 -3.89 -22.25
C ARG A 240 -1.43 -3.33 -20.83
N TYR A 241 -2.23 -2.30 -20.49
CA TYR A 241 -2.38 -1.84 -19.10
C TYR A 241 -2.68 -3.01 -18.17
N SER A 242 -3.73 -3.77 -18.50
CA SER A 242 -4.17 -4.91 -17.68
C SER A 242 -3.05 -5.93 -17.48
N ARG A 243 -2.36 -6.34 -18.54
CA ARG A 243 -1.23 -7.30 -18.45
C ARG A 243 -0.07 -6.77 -17.64
N GLN A 244 0.33 -5.52 -17.86
CA GLN A 244 1.43 -4.88 -17.14
C GLN A 244 1.15 -4.77 -15.64
N ARG A 245 -0.07 -4.33 -15.28
CA ARG A 245 -0.40 -4.15 -13.86
C ARG A 245 -0.66 -5.46 -13.14
N LEU A 246 -1.27 -6.43 -13.81
CA LEU A 246 -1.40 -7.80 -13.30
C LEU A 246 -0.01 -8.40 -13.02
N PHE A 247 0.93 -8.28 -13.97
CA PHE A 247 2.31 -8.75 -13.79
C PHE A 247 2.97 -8.09 -12.56
N VAL A 248 2.89 -6.76 -12.43
CA VAL A 248 3.47 -6.07 -11.27
C VAL A 248 2.85 -6.53 -9.96
N ALA A 249 1.52 -6.66 -9.92
CA ALA A 249 0.81 -7.08 -8.71
C ALA A 249 1.19 -8.51 -8.31
N SER A 250 1.14 -9.48 -9.26
CA SER A 250 1.32 -10.90 -8.98
C SER A 250 2.78 -11.32 -8.84
N GLU A 251 3.70 -10.74 -9.63
CA GLU A 251 5.10 -11.19 -9.71
C GLU A 251 6.07 -10.32 -8.90
N ALA A 252 5.72 -9.06 -8.62
CA ALA A 252 6.61 -8.13 -7.92
C ALA A 252 6.05 -7.73 -6.53
N VAL A 253 4.89 -7.07 -6.48
CA VAL A 253 4.41 -6.41 -5.26
C VAL A 253 3.95 -7.41 -4.20
N ILE A 254 3.03 -8.31 -4.55
CA ILE A 254 2.45 -9.27 -3.61
C ILE A 254 3.54 -10.22 -3.05
N PRO A 255 4.40 -10.85 -3.88
CA PRO A 255 5.47 -11.71 -3.38
C PRO A 255 6.46 -10.98 -2.47
N GLN A 256 6.87 -9.76 -2.84
CA GLN A 256 7.78 -8.95 -2.04
C GLN A 256 7.17 -8.55 -0.69
N ALA A 257 5.91 -8.09 -0.67
CA ALA A 257 5.20 -7.73 0.55
C ALA A 257 4.99 -8.94 1.47
N ALA A 258 4.63 -10.10 0.90
CA ALA A 258 4.50 -11.35 1.64
C ALA A 258 5.84 -11.81 2.21
N GLN A 259 6.94 -11.67 1.46
CA GLN A 259 8.28 -11.98 1.94
C GLN A 259 8.69 -11.04 3.08
N ASN A 260 8.47 -9.73 2.94
CA ASN A 260 8.73 -8.75 3.98
C ASN A 260 7.95 -9.08 5.25
N ARG A 261 6.65 -9.43 5.12
CA ARG A 261 5.85 -9.87 6.26
C ARG A 261 6.42 -11.12 6.91
N ARG A 262 6.75 -12.17 6.15
CA ARG A 262 7.36 -13.39 6.71
C ARG A 262 8.64 -13.10 7.48
N ARG A 263 9.49 -12.20 6.97
CA ARG A 263 10.72 -11.78 7.64
C ARG A 263 10.44 -11.02 8.93
N MET A 264 9.44 -10.13 8.92
CA MET A 264 9.04 -9.35 10.11
C MET A 264 8.48 -10.25 11.21
N MET A 265 7.65 -11.24 10.88
CA MET A 265 6.91 -12.05 11.85
C MET A 265 7.74 -13.14 12.52
N VAL A 266 9.06 -13.10 12.43
CA VAL A 266 9.97 -14.01 13.12
C VAL A 266 10.05 -13.61 14.60
N ILE A 267 9.70 -14.54 15.51
CA ILE A 267 9.73 -14.33 16.98
C ILE A 267 11.00 -14.94 17.57
N ASP A 268 11.49 -16.03 17.00
CA ASP A 268 12.67 -16.74 17.47
C ASP A 268 13.92 -15.83 17.43
N ARG A 269 14.63 -15.75 18.55
CA ARG A 269 15.75 -14.82 18.75
C ARG A 269 16.93 -15.13 17.84
N ASP A 270 17.25 -16.37 17.64
CA ASP A 270 18.40 -16.78 16.83
C ASP A 270 18.10 -16.49 15.35
N MET A 271 16.89 -16.80 14.90
CA MET A 271 16.43 -16.45 13.56
C MET A 271 16.37 -14.92 13.35
N GLN A 272 16.00 -14.11 14.35
CA GLN A 272 16.06 -12.64 14.26
C GLN A 272 17.52 -12.17 14.05
N LEU A 273 18.46 -12.74 14.80
CA LEU A 273 19.89 -12.42 14.68
C LEU A 273 20.47 -12.83 13.32
N GLU A 274 20.10 -13.99 12.81
CA GLU A 274 20.46 -14.43 11.45
C GLU A 274 19.94 -13.48 10.39
N ARG A 275 18.65 -13.06 10.48
CA ARG A 275 18.06 -12.10 9.56
C ARG A 275 18.75 -10.73 9.64
N LEU A 276 19.12 -10.30 10.83
CA LEU A 276 19.86 -9.05 11.02
C LEU A 276 21.26 -9.13 10.39
N ALA A 277 21.94 -10.28 10.55
CA ALA A 277 23.23 -10.52 9.92
C ALA A 277 23.12 -10.54 8.38
N GLU A 278 22.09 -11.18 7.83
CA GLU A 278 21.78 -11.17 6.39
C GLU A 278 21.57 -9.72 5.89
N GLN A 279 20.78 -8.92 6.59
CA GLN A 279 20.53 -7.52 6.21
C GLN A 279 21.82 -6.67 6.29
N ARG A 280 22.66 -6.90 7.28
CA ARG A 280 23.98 -6.25 7.38
C ARG A 280 24.89 -6.61 6.22
N ALA A 281 24.92 -7.89 5.84
CA ALA A 281 25.71 -8.35 4.71
C ALA A 281 25.25 -7.75 3.37
N ILE A 282 23.91 -7.57 3.20
CA ILE A 282 23.35 -6.87 2.03
C ILE A 282 23.74 -5.39 2.06
N ALA A 283 23.57 -4.72 3.19
CA ALA A 283 23.83 -3.29 3.32
C ALA A 283 25.33 -2.92 3.20
N SER A 284 26.23 -3.86 3.51
CA SER A 284 27.68 -3.67 3.39
C SER A 284 28.21 -3.84 1.97
N ASP A 285 27.42 -4.41 1.07
CA ASP A 285 27.78 -4.63 -0.33
C ASP A 285 26.99 -3.64 -1.20
N PRO A 286 27.65 -2.68 -1.85
CA PRO A 286 26.95 -1.64 -2.62
C PRO A 286 26.07 -2.18 -3.76
N GLU A 287 26.47 -3.26 -4.44
CA GLU A 287 25.68 -3.85 -5.53
C GLU A 287 24.42 -4.51 -4.99
N ARG A 288 24.55 -5.32 -3.94
CA ARG A 288 23.42 -5.99 -3.28
C ARG A 288 22.48 -4.97 -2.61
N ALA A 289 23.04 -3.93 -1.99
CA ALA A 289 22.25 -2.84 -1.40
C ALA A 289 21.46 -2.09 -2.47
N ARG A 290 22.08 -1.79 -3.61
CA ARG A 290 21.42 -1.18 -4.76
C ARG A 290 20.29 -2.04 -5.30
N GLU A 291 20.51 -3.32 -5.53
CA GLU A 291 19.47 -4.24 -5.98
C GLU A 291 18.29 -4.32 -4.98
N PHE A 292 18.61 -4.38 -3.69
CA PHE A 292 17.60 -4.35 -2.63
C PHE A 292 16.75 -3.07 -2.71
N LEU A 293 17.41 -1.91 -2.84
CA LEU A 293 16.72 -0.61 -2.94
C LEU A 293 15.87 -0.49 -4.19
N LEU A 294 16.35 -0.92 -5.36
CA LEU A 294 15.58 -0.92 -6.60
C LEU A 294 14.29 -1.74 -6.48
N ARG A 295 14.36 -2.91 -5.83
CA ARG A 295 13.18 -3.73 -5.54
C ARG A 295 12.27 -3.08 -4.50
N ALA A 296 12.83 -2.61 -3.38
CA ALA A 296 12.07 -1.98 -2.30
C ALA A 296 11.39 -0.67 -2.71
N SER A 297 11.95 0.03 -3.69
CA SER A 297 11.38 1.25 -4.30
C SER A 297 10.48 0.95 -5.51
N MET A 298 10.18 -0.32 -5.78
CA MET A 298 9.32 -0.79 -6.90
C MET A 298 9.87 -0.49 -8.30
N ILE A 299 11.07 0.07 -8.43
CA ILE A 299 11.68 0.45 -9.72
C ILE A 299 11.88 -0.78 -10.60
N SER A 300 12.47 -1.86 -10.06
CA SER A 300 12.70 -3.09 -10.82
C SER A 300 11.39 -3.70 -11.35
N GLY A 301 10.31 -3.63 -10.58
CA GLY A 301 8.99 -4.11 -11.01
C GLY A 301 8.42 -3.29 -12.16
N LEU A 302 8.58 -1.96 -12.12
CA LEU A 302 8.14 -1.07 -13.20
C LEU A 302 8.97 -1.26 -14.48
N GLU A 303 10.29 -1.40 -14.37
CA GLU A 303 11.16 -1.68 -15.51
C GLU A 303 10.83 -3.05 -16.16
N ALA A 304 10.49 -4.06 -15.36
CA ALA A 304 10.06 -5.36 -15.88
C ALA A 304 8.68 -5.26 -16.57
N ALA A 305 7.73 -4.55 -15.98
CA ALA A 305 6.41 -4.33 -16.56
C ALA A 305 6.46 -3.59 -17.90
N ALA A 306 7.39 -2.64 -18.07
CA ALA A 306 7.53 -1.91 -19.33
C ALA A 306 7.84 -2.83 -20.54
N ARG A 307 8.36 -4.04 -20.29
CA ARG A 307 8.66 -5.06 -21.30
C ARG A 307 7.50 -5.99 -21.61
N VAL A 308 6.42 -5.91 -20.83
CA VAL A 308 5.17 -6.68 -21.05
C VAL A 308 4.37 -5.95 -22.13
N GLU A 309 4.13 -6.64 -23.24
CA GLU A 309 3.34 -6.13 -24.37
C GLU A 309 1.86 -6.45 -24.23
#